data_4315c888bf44bf742c7048bdbdbb9cb1
#
_entry.id   4315c888bf44bf742c7048bdbdbb9cb1
#
_cell.length_a   1.000
_cell.length_b   1.000
_cell.length_c   1.000
_cell.angle_alpha   90.00
_cell.angle_beta   90.00
_cell.angle_gamma   90.00
#
_symmetry.space_group_name_H-M   'P 1'
#
loop_
_entity.id
_entity.type
_entity.pdbx_description
1 polymer ?
#
loop_
_entity_poly.entity_id
_entity_poly.type
_entity_poly.pdbx_seq_one_letter_code
_entity_poly.pdbx_strand_id
1 'polypeptide(L)'
;MEEAARNLGASPLDTFRTAFGLLSHLYLTPVLVALVRGRVPDHLADGPLPATELAKRGGLNPLSVTRGLRALAAFGAFQEVSPGVFSNTAVSDLYRDRAGSLRNAVLFWGDEHLLKSAAALGHSMETGESSFVHVFGESFWDWTRRHPGQNEMFNRALAALRSDEHQQIAG
;
A
#
# COMPACT_ATOMS: atom_id res chain seq x y z
N MET A 1 -13.17 -0.40 27.77
CA MET A 1 -11.97 -0.19 26.93
C MET A 1 -10.66 -0.40 27.68
N GLU A 2 -10.49 0.12 28.88
CA GLU A 2 -9.27 -0.06 29.70
C GLU A 2 -8.96 -1.51 30.09
N GLU A 3 -10.00 -2.33 30.29
CA GLU A 3 -9.88 -3.74 30.67
C GLU A 3 -9.45 -4.64 29.51
N ALA A 4 -9.89 -4.33 28.28
CA ALA A 4 -9.45 -5.02 27.06
C ALA A 4 -7.99 -4.68 26.70
N ALA A 5 -7.57 -3.44 26.90
CA ALA A 5 -6.19 -3.01 26.68
C ALA A 5 -5.21 -3.66 27.68
N ARG A 6 -5.63 -3.84 28.94
CA ARG A 6 -4.83 -4.53 29.97
C ARG A 6 -4.57 -6.00 29.65
N ASN A 7 -5.51 -6.68 28.99
CA ASN A 7 -5.36 -8.09 28.62
C ASN A 7 -4.39 -8.35 27.46
N LEU A 8 -4.03 -7.30 26.67
CA LEU A 8 -3.11 -7.41 25.51
C LEU A 8 -1.75 -6.74 25.77
N GLY A 9 -1.53 -6.15 26.95
CA GLY A 9 -0.28 -5.42 27.26
C GLY A 9 -0.07 -4.13 26.44
N ALA A 10 -1.08 -3.72 25.65
CA ALA A 10 -1.02 -2.53 24.79
C ALA A 10 -1.45 -1.28 25.56
N SER A 11 -0.79 -0.15 25.33
CA SER A 11 -1.22 1.14 25.88
C SER A 11 -2.54 1.60 25.23
N PRO A 12 -3.36 2.45 25.90
CA PRO A 12 -4.55 3.04 25.30
C PRO A 12 -4.27 3.74 23.96
N LEU A 13 -3.09 4.36 23.83
CA LEU A 13 -2.65 5.00 22.60
C LEU A 13 -2.36 3.98 21.49
N ASP A 14 -1.73 2.85 21.80
CA ASP A 14 -1.46 1.79 20.82
C ASP A 14 -2.75 1.12 20.37
N THR A 15 -3.69 0.92 21.29
CA THR A 15 -5.04 0.43 20.98
C THR A 15 -5.77 1.37 20.02
N PHE A 16 -5.74 2.68 20.27
CA PHE A 16 -6.33 3.68 19.37
C PHE A 16 -5.62 3.72 18.01
N ARG A 17 -4.28 3.69 17.98
CA ARG A 17 -3.50 3.65 16.73
C ARG A 17 -3.85 2.43 15.89
N THR A 18 -3.99 1.25 16.51
CA THR A 18 -4.37 0.03 15.82
C THR A 18 -5.78 0.16 15.22
N ALA A 19 -6.76 0.57 16.02
CA ALA A 19 -8.14 0.74 15.55
C ALA A 19 -8.24 1.78 14.43
N PHE A 20 -7.60 2.93 14.59
CA PHE A 20 -7.57 3.98 13.58
C PHE A 20 -6.79 3.56 12.34
N GLY A 21 -5.71 2.78 12.51
CA GLY A 21 -4.94 2.19 11.43
C GLY A 21 -5.81 1.38 10.48
N LEU A 22 -6.66 0.49 11.02
CA LEU A 22 -7.59 -0.32 10.23
C LEU A 22 -8.53 0.54 9.34
N LEU A 23 -9.04 1.64 9.86
CA LEU A 23 -9.88 2.57 9.10
C LEU A 23 -9.09 3.35 8.05
N SER A 24 -7.85 3.73 8.39
CA SER A 24 -7.00 4.56 7.53
C SER A 24 -6.54 3.85 6.26
N HIS A 25 -6.45 2.52 6.26
CA HIS A 25 -5.99 1.73 5.10
C HIS A 25 -6.85 1.98 3.86
N LEU A 26 -8.14 2.28 4.03
CA LEU A 26 -9.03 2.63 2.92
C LEU A 26 -8.49 3.78 2.07
N TYR A 27 -7.88 4.79 2.70
CA TYR A 27 -7.35 5.98 2.03
C TYR A 27 -5.85 5.89 1.76
N LEU A 28 -5.09 5.26 2.65
CA LEU A 28 -3.63 5.19 2.54
C LEU A 28 -3.18 4.28 1.40
N THR A 29 -3.88 3.19 1.15
CA THR A 29 -3.52 2.25 0.07
C THR A 29 -3.58 2.91 -1.31
N PRO A 30 -4.66 3.59 -1.75
CA PRO A 30 -4.69 4.29 -3.03
C PRO A 30 -3.63 5.41 -3.14
N VAL A 31 -3.36 6.12 -2.03
CA VAL A 31 -2.31 7.15 -1.99
C VAL A 31 -0.93 6.53 -2.20
N LEU A 32 -0.62 5.44 -1.49
CA LEU A 32 0.64 4.70 -1.67
C LEU A 32 0.80 4.22 -3.12
N VAL A 33 -0.24 3.64 -3.69
CA VAL A 33 -0.24 3.17 -5.09
C VAL A 33 0.09 4.31 -6.06
N ALA A 34 -0.54 5.48 -5.88
CA ALA A 34 -0.28 6.64 -6.73
C ALA A 34 1.19 7.11 -6.64
N LEU A 35 1.76 7.16 -5.42
CA LEU A 35 3.16 7.53 -5.21
C LEU A 35 4.12 6.49 -5.79
N VAL A 36 3.81 5.20 -5.65
CA VAL A 36 4.62 4.10 -6.21
C VAL A 36 4.53 4.08 -7.75
N ARG A 37 3.37 4.35 -8.34
CA ARG A 37 3.23 4.54 -9.80
C ARG A 37 4.05 5.72 -10.29
N GLY A 38 4.03 6.84 -9.57
CA GLY A 38 4.86 8.03 -9.83
C GLY A 38 6.33 7.86 -9.45
N ARG A 39 6.78 6.66 -9.08
CA ARG A 39 8.17 6.32 -8.74
C ARG A 39 8.78 7.20 -7.64
N VAL A 40 7.93 7.70 -6.72
CA VAL A 40 8.39 8.57 -5.62
C VAL A 40 9.46 7.89 -4.75
N PRO A 41 9.34 6.60 -4.34
CA PRO A 41 10.41 5.92 -3.61
C PRO A 41 11.73 5.86 -4.39
N ASP A 42 11.67 5.70 -5.72
CA ASP A 42 12.87 5.67 -6.57
C ASP A 42 13.54 7.05 -6.66
N HIS A 43 12.74 8.11 -6.78
CA HIS A 43 13.25 9.49 -6.82
C HIS A 43 13.94 9.90 -5.52
N LEU A 44 13.59 9.27 -4.41
CA LEU A 44 14.19 9.47 -3.09
C LEU A 44 15.40 8.57 -2.79
N ALA A 45 15.85 7.79 -3.79
CA ALA A 45 16.95 6.83 -3.60
C ALA A 45 18.27 7.48 -3.18
N ASP A 46 18.54 8.67 -3.72
CA ASP A 46 19.81 9.38 -3.53
C ASP A 46 19.75 10.45 -2.43
N GLY A 47 18.60 10.56 -1.75
CA GLY A 47 18.42 11.47 -0.64
C GLY A 47 17.10 12.23 -0.63
N PRO A 48 16.92 13.13 0.34
CA PRO A 48 15.68 13.89 0.50
C PRO A 48 15.41 14.85 -0.67
N LEU A 49 14.12 14.97 -1.05
CA LEU A 49 13.66 15.90 -2.10
C LEU A 49 12.41 16.66 -1.66
N PRO A 50 12.22 17.91 -2.16
CA PRO A 50 10.96 18.62 -1.99
C PRO A 50 9.79 17.89 -2.67
N ALA A 51 8.62 17.90 -2.04
CA ALA A 51 7.40 17.30 -2.59
C ALA A 51 7.04 17.85 -3.99
N THR A 52 7.36 19.12 -4.26
CA THR A 52 7.16 19.76 -5.56
C THR A 52 8.03 19.14 -6.65
N GLU A 53 9.27 18.79 -6.32
CA GLU A 53 10.18 18.10 -7.25
C GLU A 53 9.76 16.65 -7.47
N LEU A 54 9.35 15.95 -6.41
CA LEU A 54 8.78 14.60 -6.51
C LEU A 54 7.53 14.55 -7.39
N ALA A 55 6.64 15.53 -7.20
CA ALA A 55 5.43 15.67 -8.01
C ALA A 55 5.75 15.91 -9.50
N LYS A 56 6.72 16.79 -9.78
CA LYS A 56 7.17 17.07 -11.14
C LYS A 56 7.73 15.81 -11.82
N ARG A 57 8.63 15.08 -11.15
CA ARG A 57 9.23 13.84 -11.67
C ARG A 57 8.20 12.73 -11.86
N GLY A 58 7.25 12.61 -10.93
CA GLY A 58 6.21 11.57 -10.96
C GLY A 58 4.98 11.91 -11.80
N GLY A 59 4.90 13.11 -12.40
CA GLY A 59 3.70 13.56 -13.13
C GLY A 59 2.47 13.72 -12.23
N LEU A 60 2.66 14.10 -10.96
CA LEU A 60 1.62 14.17 -9.93
C LEU A 60 1.33 15.64 -9.53
N ASN A 61 0.20 15.86 -8.85
CA ASN A 61 -0.12 17.16 -8.29
C ASN A 61 0.71 17.44 -7.02
N PRO A 62 1.42 18.59 -6.92
CA PRO A 62 2.31 18.89 -5.79
C PRO A 62 1.62 18.93 -4.43
N LEU A 63 0.42 19.49 -4.35
CA LEU A 63 -0.35 19.56 -3.10
C LEU A 63 -0.79 18.18 -2.65
N SER A 64 -1.24 17.33 -3.59
CA SER A 64 -1.65 15.96 -3.31
C SER A 64 -0.47 15.10 -2.87
N VAL A 65 0.71 15.24 -3.52
CA VAL A 65 1.95 14.56 -3.10
C VAL A 65 2.35 14.96 -1.69
N THR A 66 2.35 16.25 -1.37
CA THR A 66 2.68 16.73 -0.01
C THR A 66 1.75 16.13 1.04
N ARG A 67 0.43 16.16 0.80
CA ARG A 67 -0.57 15.61 1.72
C ARG A 67 -0.44 14.10 1.86
N GLY A 68 -0.26 13.40 0.74
CA GLY A 68 -0.10 11.94 0.71
C GLY A 68 1.16 11.48 1.45
N LEU A 69 2.29 12.15 1.23
CA LEU A 69 3.55 11.84 1.92
C LEU A 69 3.44 12.09 3.43
N ARG A 70 2.79 13.19 3.86
CA ARG A 70 2.53 13.44 5.29
C ARG A 70 1.65 12.38 5.92
N ALA A 71 0.58 11.99 5.23
CA ALA A 71 -0.31 10.93 5.70
C ALA A 71 0.45 9.62 5.88
N LEU A 72 1.27 9.21 4.92
CA LEU A 72 2.07 8.00 4.98
C LEU A 72 3.25 8.12 5.97
N ALA A 73 3.81 9.32 6.17
CA ALA A 73 4.84 9.57 7.17
C ALA A 73 4.31 9.38 8.61
N ALA A 74 3.04 9.71 8.86
CA ALA A 74 2.39 9.45 10.16
C ALA A 74 2.34 7.94 10.51
N PHE A 75 2.44 7.06 9.50
CA PHE A 75 2.51 5.60 9.64
C PHE A 75 3.94 5.05 9.39
N GLY A 76 4.96 5.93 9.34
CA GLY A 76 6.36 5.53 9.23
C GLY A 76 6.80 5.09 7.84
N ALA A 77 5.94 5.20 6.82
CA ALA A 77 6.30 4.79 5.45
C ALA A 77 7.27 5.77 4.77
N PHE A 78 7.19 7.06 5.09
CA PHE A 78 8.11 8.10 4.65
C PHE A 78 8.50 8.97 5.84
N GLN A 79 9.48 9.87 5.64
CA GLN A 79 9.88 10.85 6.65
C GLN A 79 9.88 12.26 6.07
N GLU A 80 9.23 13.22 6.73
CA GLU A 80 9.38 14.64 6.44
C GLU A 80 10.59 15.16 7.25
N VAL A 81 11.73 15.38 6.58
CA VAL A 81 13.00 15.77 7.22
C VAL A 81 13.09 17.28 7.48
N SER A 82 12.35 18.05 6.69
CA SER A 82 12.08 19.48 6.91
C SER A 82 10.78 19.85 6.22
N PRO A 83 10.16 21.00 6.51
CA PRO A 83 8.86 21.36 5.94
C PRO A 83 8.79 21.18 4.41
N GLY A 84 7.98 20.22 3.93
CA GLY A 84 7.79 19.89 2.53
C GLY A 84 8.91 19.10 1.86
N VAL A 85 9.95 18.68 2.59
CA VAL A 85 11.06 17.84 2.09
C VAL A 85 10.97 16.46 2.70
N PHE A 86 10.99 15.43 1.86
CA PHE A 86 10.77 14.05 2.28
C PHE A 86 11.94 13.15 1.93
N SER A 87 12.11 12.09 2.70
CA SER A 87 13.05 11.00 2.45
C SER A 87 12.35 9.65 2.56
N ASN A 88 13.00 8.61 2.00
CA ASN A 88 12.63 7.23 2.27
C ASN A 88 12.90 6.88 3.74
N THR A 89 12.11 5.92 4.23
CA THR A 89 12.41 5.08 5.39
C THR A 89 12.72 3.66 4.91
N ALA A 90 13.08 2.75 5.81
CA ALA A 90 13.21 1.34 5.48
C ALA A 90 11.92 0.75 4.87
N VAL A 91 10.74 1.26 5.26
CA VAL A 91 9.45 0.83 4.70
C VAL A 91 9.29 1.27 3.25
N SER A 92 9.47 2.55 2.93
CA SER A 92 9.32 3.03 1.55
C SER A 92 10.42 2.55 0.62
N ASP A 93 11.59 2.22 1.14
CA ASP A 93 12.68 1.62 0.36
C ASP A 93 12.28 0.24 -0.21
N LEU A 94 11.39 -0.50 0.46
CA LEU A 94 10.81 -1.75 -0.06
C LEU A 94 9.94 -1.54 -1.31
N TYR A 95 9.48 -0.33 -1.60
CA TYR A 95 8.62 -0.04 -2.75
C TYR A 95 9.38 0.48 -3.98
N ARG A 96 10.71 0.56 -3.92
CA ARG A 96 11.56 0.95 -5.06
C ARG A 96 11.55 -0.12 -6.14
N ASP A 97 11.80 0.29 -7.38
CA ASP A 97 11.89 -0.59 -8.55
C ASP A 97 13.23 -1.34 -8.57
N ARG A 98 13.35 -2.40 -7.78
CA ARG A 98 14.51 -3.26 -7.67
C ARG A 98 14.13 -4.72 -7.39
N ALA A 99 15.07 -5.63 -7.55
CA ALA A 99 14.86 -7.03 -7.20
C ALA A 99 14.49 -7.16 -5.69
N GLY A 100 13.61 -8.10 -5.38
CA GLY A 100 13.14 -8.34 -4.01
C GLY A 100 12.22 -7.26 -3.43
N SER A 101 11.81 -6.25 -4.21
CA SER A 101 10.94 -5.18 -3.72
C SER A 101 9.47 -5.58 -3.64
N LEU A 102 8.70 -4.88 -2.78
CA LEU A 102 7.25 -5.02 -2.70
C LEU A 102 6.49 -4.14 -3.71
N ARG A 103 7.21 -3.47 -4.64
CA ARG A 103 6.59 -2.59 -5.63
C ARG A 103 5.44 -3.26 -6.39
N ASN A 104 5.71 -4.45 -6.97
CA ASN A 104 4.69 -5.16 -7.75
C ASN A 104 3.51 -5.62 -6.88
N ALA A 105 3.76 -5.96 -5.62
CA ALA A 105 2.71 -6.28 -4.65
C ALA A 105 1.80 -5.06 -4.42
N VAL A 106 2.37 -3.89 -4.13
CA VAL A 106 1.60 -2.65 -3.94
C VAL A 106 0.78 -2.32 -5.19
N LEU A 107 1.37 -2.39 -6.37
CA LEU A 107 0.70 -2.07 -7.63
C LEU A 107 -0.43 -3.05 -7.96
N PHE A 108 -0.26 -4.33 -7.64
CA PHE A 108 -1.26 -5.36 -7.89
C PHE A 108 -2.43 -5.26 -6.89
N TRP A 109 -2.15 -5.34 -5.57
CA TRP A 109 -3.20 -5.29 -4.55
C TRP A 109 -3.90 -3.95 -4.45
N GLY A 110 -3.25 -2.87 -4.84
CA GLY A 110 -3.85 -1.56 -4.91
C GLY A 110 -4.42 -1.19 -6.29
N ASP A 111 -4.55 -2.14 -7.21
CA ASP A 111 -5.19 -1.90 -8.50
C ASP A 111 -6.72 -1.78 -8.37
N GLU A 112 -7.33 -1.06 -9.29
CA GLU A 112 -8.75 -0.70 -9.24
C GLU A 112 -9.67 -1.92 -9.14
N HIS A 113 -9.38 -3.02 -9.83
CA HIS A 113 -10.20 -4.22 -9.80
C HIS A 113 -10.21 -4.89 -8.42
N LEU A 114 -9.08 -4.96 -7.72
CA LEU A 114 -9.01 -5.51 -6.37
C LEU A 114 -9.61 -4.56 -5.34
N LEU A 115 -9.40 -3.25 -5.48
CA LEU A 115 -10.03 -2.26 -4.61
C LEU A 115 -11.56 -2.28 -4.72
N LYS A 116 -12.12 -2.43 -5.94
CA LYS A 116 -13.56 -2.59 -6.15
C LYS A 116 -14.08 -3.88 -5.50
N SER A 117 -13.38 -5.00 -5.67
CA SER A 117 -13.74 -6.26 -5.01
C SER A 117 -13.67 -6.14 -3.49
N ALA A 118 -12.61 -5.49 -2.95
CA ALA A 118 -12.46 -5.26 -1.52
C ALA A 118 -13.59 -4.40 -0.95
N ALA A 119 -14.03 -3.37 -1.67
CA ALA A 119 -15.16 -2.54 -1.25
C ALA A 119 -16.48 -3.32 -1.14
N ALA A 120 -16.61 -4.43 -1.86
CA ALA A 120 -17.78 -5.32 -1.85
C ALA A 120 -17.66 -6.51 -0.87
N LEU A 121 -16.62 -6.56 -0.01
CA LEU A 121 -16.45 -7.66 0.95
C LEU A 121 -17.60 -7.80 1.95
N GLY A 122 -18.41 -6.76 2.17
CA GLY A 122 -19.65 -6.85 2.94
C GLY A 122 -20.59 -7.93 2.37
N HIS A 123 -20.75 -8.01 1.05
CA HIS A 123 -21.51 -9.07 0.39
C HIS A 123 -20.98 -10.48 0.75
N SER A 124 -19.65 -10.66 0.73
CA SER A 124 -19.05 -11.94 1.12
C SER A 124 -19.31 -12.30 2.57
N MET A 125 -19.31 -11.31 3.47
CA MET A 125 -19.60 -11.52 4.89
C MET A 125 -21.07 -11.92 5.13
N GLU A 126 -21.99 -11.39 4.31
CA GLU A 126 -23.43 -11.69 4.43
C GLU A 126 -23.82 -13.02 3.77
N THR A 127 -23.21 -13.35 2.62
CA THR A 127 -23.68 -14.46 1.77
C THR A 127 -22.73 -15.65 1.71
N GLY A 128 -21.44 -15.46 2.04
CA GLY A 128 -20.38 -16.44 1.80
C GLY A 128 -19.90 -16.49 0.35
N GLU A 129 -20.48 -15.70 -0.56
CA GLU A 129 -20.10 -15.65 -1.96
C GLU A 129 -18.89 -14.74 -2.20
N SER A 130 -18.18 -14.95 -3.31
CA SER A 130 -17.01 -14.13 -3.66
C SER A 130 -17.42 -12.70 -4.04
N SER A 131 -16.85 -11.70 -3.35
CA SER A 131 -17.01 -10.30 -3.73
C SER A 131 -16.51 -9.99 -5.14
N PHE A 132 -15.48 -10.71 -5.60
CA PHE A 132 -14.98 -10.55 -6.97
C PHE A 132 -16.02 -11.00 -7.99
N VAL A 133 -16.65 -12.17 -7.78
CA VAL A 133 -17.74 -12.67 -8.63
C VAL A 133 -18.94 -11.71 -8.59
N HIS A 134 -19.30 -11.21 -7.40
CA HIS A 134 -20.38 -10.25 -7.25
C HIS A 134 -20.15 -8.96 -8.08
N VAL A 135 -18.93 -8.44 -8.11
CA VAL A 135 -18.60 -7.18 -8.81
C VAL A 135 -18.38 -7.38 -10.31
N PHE A 136 -17.74 -8.49 -10.72
CA PHE A 136 -17.27 -8.70 -12.10
C PHE A 136 -18.04 -9.78 -12.87
N GLY A 137 -18.93 -10.53 -12.21
CA GLY A 137 -19.72 -11.59 -12.82
C GLY A 137 -18.95 -12.86 -13.16
N GLU A 138 -17.70 -12.97 -12.77
CA GLU A 138 -16.83 -14.10 -13.05
C GLU A 138 -15.76 -14.29 -11.97
N SER A 139 -15.10 -15.47 -11.94
CA SER A 139 -14.04 -15.73 -11.00
C SER A 139 -12.79 -14.87 -11.30
N PHE A 140 -12.01 -14.57 -10.24
CA PHE A 140 -10.72 -13.89 -10.40
C PHE A 140 -9.80 -14.61 -11.40
N TRP A 141 -9.81 -15.95 -11.42
CA TRP A 141 -8.97 -16.76 -12.31
C TRP A 141 -9.43 -16.70 -13.78
N ASP A 142 -10.74 -16.63 -14.04
CA ASP A 142 -11.28 -16.45 -15.38
C ASP A 142 -10.98 -15.03 -15.88
N TRP A 143 -11.14 -14.06 -15.01
CA TRP A 143 -10.85 -12.67 -15.30
C TRP A 143 -9.35 -12.46 -15.63
N THR A 144 -8.42 -13.00 -14.84
CA THR A 144 -6.98 -12.86 -15.10
C THR A 144 -6.54 -13.55 -16.40
N ARG A 145 -7.16 -14.68 -16.77
CA ARG A 145 -6.91 -15.33 -18.07
C ARG A 145 -7.23 -14.42 -19.25
N ARG A 146 -8.22 -13.56 -19.13
CA ARG A 146 -8.61 -12.60 -20.17
C ARG A 146 -7.84 -11.28 -20.09
N HIS A 147 -7.12 -11.06 -19.00
CA HIS A 147 -6.30 -9.87 -18.75
C HIS A 147 -4.83 -10.25 -18.52
N PRO A 148 -4.07 -10.63 -19.57
CA PRO A 148 -2.72 -11.19 -19.42
C PRO A 148 -1.74 -10.26 -18.70
N GLY A 149 -1.87 -8.93 -18.87
CA GLY A 149 -1.05 -7.96 -18.14
C GLY A 149 -1.28 -7.99 -16.62
N GLN A 150 -2.52 -8.23 -16.19
CA GLN A 150 -2.85 -8.37 -14.77
C GLN A 150 -2.36 -9.72 -14.21
N ASN A 151 -2.44 -10.79 -15.02
CA ASN A 151 -1.88 -12.07 -14.65
C ASN A 151 -0.35 -12.00 -14.46
N GLU A 152 0.34 -11.30 -15.35
CA GLU A 152 1.78 -11.07 -15.21
C GLU A 152 2.10 -10.26 -13.95
N MET A 153 1.35 -9.19 -13.66
CA MET A 153 1.51 -8.38 -12.45
C MET A 153 1.26 -9.21 -11.19
N PHE A 154 0.22 -10.07 -11.19
CA PHE A 154 -0.05 -11.03 -10.11
C PHE A 154 1.14 -11.96 -9.84
N ASN A 155 1.69 -12.58 -10.90
CA ASN A 155 2.82 -13.48 -10.76
C ASN A 155 4.07 -12.76 -10.22
N ARG A 156 4.35 -11.53 -10.67
CA ARG A 156 5.44 -10.69 -10.15
C ARG A 156 5.21 -10.31 -8.68
N ALA A 157 3.97 -10.02 -8.30
CA ALA A 157 3.62 -9.71 -6.92
C ALA A 157 3.85 -10.92 -6.00
N LEU A 158 3.42 -12.12 -6.42
CA LEU A 158 3.66 -13.35 -5.66
C LEU A 158 5.15 -13.70 -5.57
N ALA A 159 5.90 -13.51 -6.65
CA ALA A 159 7.35 -13.74 -6.65
C ALA A 159 8.06 -12.82 -5.64
N ALA A 160 7.65 -11.55 -5.57
CA ALA A 160 8.18 -10.59 -4.59
C ALA A 160 7.94 -11.02 -3.15
N LEU A 161 6.77 -11.57 -2.82
CA LEU A 161 6.43 -12.05 -1.47
C LEU A 161 7.13 -13.35 -1.08
N ARG A 162 7.62 -14.12 -2.06
CA ARG A 162 8.32 -15.40 -1.84
C ARG A 162 9.84 -15.27 -1.86
N SER A 163 10.36 -14.06 -2.07
CA SER A 163 11.79 -13.85 -2.06
C SER A 163 12.37 -14.17 -0.67
N ASP A 164 13.51 -14.86 -0.63
CA ASP A 164 14.15 -15.30 0.62
C ASP A 164 14.48 -14.14 1.57
N GLU A 165 14.65 -12.93 1.03
CA GLU A 165 14.84 -11.70 1.82
C GLU A 165 13.65 -11.40 2.74
N HIS A 166 12.42 -11.75 2.35
CA HIS A 166 11.23 -11.53 3.18
C HIS A 166 10.97 -12.68 4.16
N GLN A 167 11.44 -13.89 3.88
CA GLN A 167 11.32 -15.03 4.79
C GLN A 167 12.21 -14.88 6.02
N GLN A 168 13.34 -14.20 5.91
CA GLN A 168 14.26 -13.94 7.04
C GLN A 168 13.73 -12.88 8.02
N ILE A 169 12.75 -12.07 7.63
CA ILE A 169 12.14 -11.04 8.50
C ILE A 169 10.97 -11.62 9.31
N ALA A 170 10.37 -12.73 8.84
CA ALA A 170 9.19 -13.35 9.46
C ALA A 170 9.54 -14.47 10.47
N GLY A 171 10.81 -14.81 10.67
CA GLY A 171 11.32 -15.74 11.68
C GLY A 171 11.98 -15.03 12.85
#